data_e28a8408f89da0b0094b274a8ccd7c89
#
_entry.id   e28a8408f89da0b0094b274a8ccd7c89
#
_cell.length_a   1.000
_cell.length_b   1.000
_cell.length_c   1.000
_cell.angle_alpha   90.00
_cell.angle_beta   90.00
_cell.angle_gamma   90.00
#
_symmetry.space_group_name_H-M   'P 1'
#
loop_
_entity.id
_entity.type
_entity.pdbx_description
1 polymer ?
#
loop_
_entity_poly.entity_id
_entity_poly.type
_entity_poly.pdbx_seq_one_letter_code
_entity_poly.pdbx_strand_id
1 'polypeptide(L)'
;ALRMEARKDAFLAKVLECAETQRFMVNKAQQFTYCEFPFTLDTRCKWDWWLGAFGGDLKTTFAATQQQFEEAVDFFDWDRSRAWYMDIAKSNRDFIYAISKKNCKIFKKFITRGDEVYNRGREKYEELAFHVWCLMPQAS
;
A
#
# COMPACT_ATOMS: atom_id res chain seq x y z
N ALA A 1 3.73 7.83 22.84
CA ALA A 1 3.04 6.58 23.22
C ALA A 1 2.91 5.62 22.06
N LEU A 2 2.34 6.05 20.93
CA LEU A 2 2.17 5.17 19.75
C LEU A 2 3.50 4.69 19.19
N ARG A 3 4.51 5.55 19.17
CA ARG A 3 5.86 5.18 18.69
C ARG A 3 6.51 4.12 19.59
N MET A 4 6.31 4.21 20.89
CA MET A 4 6.84 3.22 21.84
C MET A 4 6.12 1.88 21.68
N GLU A 5 4.81 1.89 21.47
CA GLU A 5 4.05 0.66 21.21
C GLU A 5 4.51 -0.04 19.93
N ALA A 6 4.79 0.73 18.87
CA ALA A 6 5.34 0.17 17.64
C ALA A 6 6.65 -0.57 17.88
N ARG A 7 7.50 -0.06 18.74
CA ARG A 7 8.80 -0.68 19.06
C ARG A 7 8.69 -1.96 19.88
N LYS A 8 7.55 -2.23 20.50
CA LYS A 8 7.32 -3.48 21.22
C LYS A 8 7.11 -4.68 20.30
N ASP A 9 6.72 -4.45 19.03
CA ASP A 9 6.64 -5.51 18.04
C ASP A 9 8.05 -5.80 17.52
N ALA A 10 8.51 -7.04 17.68
CA ALA A 10 9.89 -7.41 17.35
C ALA A 10 10.20 -7.25 15.84
N PHE A 11 9.24 -7.57 14.98
CA PHE A 11 9.44 -7.42 13.55
C PHE A 11 9.44 -5.94 13.16
N LEU A 12 8.48 -5.17 13.65
CA LEU A 12 8.38 -3.75 13.36
C LEU A 12 9.58 -2.98 13.88
N ALA A 13 10.09 -3.33 15.08
CA ALA A 13 11.30 -2.73 15.61
C ALA A 13 12.50 -2.94 14.68
N LYS A 14 12.62 -4.16 14.13
CA LYS A 14 13.68 -4.49 13.19
C LYS A 14 13.53 -3.73 11.87
N VAL A 15 12.32 -3.60 11.38
CA VAL A 15 12.00 -2.80 10.20
C VAL A 15 12.42 -1.34 10.40
N LEU A 16 12.05 -0.75 11.53
CA LEU A 16 12.40 0.64 11.85
C LEU A 16 13.91 0.85 11.96
N GLU A 17 14.65 -0.20 12.33
CA GLU A 17 16.10 -0.15 12.48
C GLU A 17 16.84 -0.31 11.14
N CYS A 18 16.36 -1.18 10.25
CA CYS A 18 17.08 -1.62 9.06
C CYS A 18 16.52 -1.06 7.75
N ALA A 19 15.26 -0.63 7.69
CA ALA A 19 14.62 -0.23 6.46
C ALA A 19 15.07 1.16 6.00
N GLU A 20 15.11 1.34 4.69
CA GLU A 20 15.13 2.69 4.11
C GLU A 20 13.77 3.34 4.36
N THR A 21 13.78 4.60 4.77
CA THR A 21 12.56 5.38 4.95
C THR A 21 12.39 6.34 3.80
N GLN A 22 11.13 6.63 3.45
CA GLN A 22 10.78 7.60 2.42
C GLN A 22 11.43 7.30 1.06
N ARG A 23 11.41 6.02 0.67
CA ARG A 23 11.99 5.58 -0.61
C ARG A 23 11.07 5.93 -1.78
N PHE A 24 11.57 6.77 -2.71
CA PHE A 24 10.87 7.08 -3.96
C PHE A 24 11.12 6.02 -5.01
N MET A 25 10.07 5.71 -5.78
CA MET A 25 10.18 4.89 -6.98
C MET A 25 9.33 5.49 -8.10
N VAL A 26 9.83 5.40 -9.33
CA VAL A 26 9.17 5.89 -10.53
C VAL A 26 9.14 4.78 -11.56
N ASN A 27 8.01 4.60 -12.23
CA ASN A 27 7.87 3.66 -13.34
C ASN A 27 7.32 4.43 -14.55
N LYS A 28 8.14 4.53 -15.59
CA LYS A 28 7.75 5.23 -16.81
C LYS A 28 6.91 4.32 -17.70
N ALA A 29 5.82 4.87 -18.27
CA ALA A 29 4.95 4.18 -19.20
C ALA A 29 4.46 2.83 -18.68
N GLN A 30 4.07 2.79 -17.40
CA GLN A 30 3.47 1.59 -16.83
C GLN A 30 2.19 1.22 -17.59
N GLN A 31 2.08 -0.05 -17.93
CA GLN A 31 0.93 -0.53 -18.70
C GLN A 31 -0.24 -0.87 -17.80
N PHE A 32 -1.42 -0.43 -18.23
CA PHE A 32 -2.68 -0.69 -17.55
C PHE A 32 -3.69 -1.25 -18.55
N THR A 33 -4.66 -1.99 -18.04
CA THR A 33 -5.83 -2.42 -18.81
C THR A 33 -7.06 -2.24 -17.93
N TYR A 34 -8.06 -1.57 -18.46
CA TYR A 34 -9.36 -1.43 -17.79
C TYR A 34 -10.48 -1.71 -18.77
N CYS A 35 -11.34 -2.69 -18.44
CA CYS A 35 -12.41 -3.14 -19.35
C CYS A 35 -11.87 -3.44 -20.75
N GLU A 36 -10.75 -4.16 -20.81
CA GLU A 36 -10.05 -4.53 -22.04
C GLU A 36 -9.41 -3.36 -22.81
N PHE A 37 -9.49 -2.15 -22.30
CA PHE A 37 -8.87 -0.99 -22.91
C PHE A 37 -7.44 -0.80 -22.37
N PRO A 38 -6.40 -0.89 -23.23
CA PRO A 38 -5.01 -0.69 -22.80
C PRO A 38 -4.64 0.78 -22.81
N PHE A 39 -3.84 1.19 -21.82
CA PHE A 39 -3.30 2.55 -21.76
C PHE A 39 -2.02 2.53 -20.91
N THR A 40 -1.26 3.62 -20.93
CA THR A 40 -0.05 3.76 -20.14
C THR A 40 -0.07 5.06 -19.34
N LEU A 41 0.55 5.03 -18.17
CA LEU A 41 0.78 6.20 -17.33
C LEU A 41 2.17 6.11 -16.72
N ASP A 42 2.79 7.26 -16.51
CA ASP A 42 3.95 7.34 -15.61
C ASP A 42 3.44 7.28 -14.17
N THR A 43 4.04 6.43 -13.38
CA THR A 43 3.61 6.21 -12.00
C THR A 43 4.75 6.46 -11.04
N ARG A 44 4.40 6.82 -9.81
CA ARG A 44 5.38 7.04 -8.75
C ARG A 44 4.77 6.69 -7.41
N CYS A 45 5.63 6.32 -6.48
CA CYS A 45 5.24 6.09 -5.10
C CYS A 45 6.38 6.48 -4.15
N LYS A 46 6.04 6.60 -2.89
CA LYS A 46 6.99 6.92 -1.83
C LYS A 46 6.69 6.02 -0.64
N TRP A 47 7.56 5.03 -0.45
CA TRP A 47 7.41 4.05 0.62
C TRP A 47 7.67 4.67 1.98
N ASP A 48 6.87 4.31 2.97
CA ASP A 48 7.18 4.65 4.35
C ASP A 48 8.42 3.91 4.81
N TRP A 49 8.52 2.63 4.45
CA TRP A 49 9.72 1.84 4.68
C TRP A 49 9.90 0.80 3.58
N TRP A 50 11.16 0.49 3.28
CA TRP A 50 11.54 -0.43 2.21
C TRP A 50 12.74 -1.27 2.64
N LEU A 51 12.68 -2.59 2.44
CA LEU A 51 13.72 -3.55 2.83
C LEU A 51 14.49 -4.15 1.65
N GLY A 52 14.39 -3.54 0.47
CA GLY A 52 15.12 -3.98 -0.72
C GLY A 52 14.34 -4.91 -1.63
N ALA A 53 13.51 -5.81 -1.08
CA ALA A 53 12.67 -6.72 -1.86
C ALA A 53 11.18 -6.45 -1.68
N PHE A 54 10.81 -5.82 -0.60
CA PHE A 54 9.44 -5.46 -0.26
C PHE A 54 9.46 -4.30 0.72
N GLY A 55 8.31 -3.68 0.91
CA GLY A 55 8.13 -2.59 1.84
C GLY A 55 6.81 -2.64 2.54
N GLY A 56 6.42 -1.55 3.14
CA GLY A 56 5.15 -1.47 3.83
C GLY A 56 4.77 -0.06 4.24
N ASP A 57 3.71 0.02 4.99
CA ASP A 57 3.07 1.25 5.40
C ASP A 57 2.77 1.23 6.90
N LEU A 58 2.91 2.38 7.54
CA LEU A 58 2.58 2.57 8.93
C LEU A 58 1.36 3.48 9.01
N LYS A 59 0.30 2.98 9.65
CA LYS A 59 -0.96 3.70 9.82
C LYS A 59 -1.30 3.89 11.28
N THR A 60 -2.09 4.90 11.58
CA THR A 60 -2.84 4.97 12.82
C THR A 60 -4.30 4.70 12.50
N THR A 61 -5.01 4.06 13.41
CA THR A 61 -6.39 3.65 13.18
C THR A 61 -7.23 3.82 14.44
N PHE A 62 -8.53 3.99 14.27
CA PHE A 62 -9.48 3.93 15.38
C PHE A 62 -10.03 2.53 15.61
N ALA A 63 -9.62 1.55 14.83
CA ALA A 63 -10.01 0.16 15.04
C ALA A 63 -9.56 -0.33 16.41
N ALA A 64 -10.41 -1.08 17.09
CA ALA A 64 -10.11 -1.68 18.38
C ALA A 64 -9.87 -3.19 18.26
N THR A 65 -10.22 -3.80 17.13
CA THR A 65 -10.06 -5.22 16.86
C THR A 65 -9.42 -5.45 15.51
N GLN A 66 -8.87 -6.67 15.31
CA GLN A 66 -8.30 -7.06 14.02
C GLN A 66 -9.33 -6.99 12.89
N GLN A 67 -10.58 -7.41 13.16
CA GLN A 67 -11.63 -7.36 12.17
C GLN A 67 -11.94 -5.92 11.73
N GLN A 68 -12.05 -5.01 12.69
CA GLN A 68 -12.26 -3.59 12.38
C GLN A 68 -11.10 -3.01 11.58
N PHE A 69 -9.88 -3.41 11.88
CA PHE A 69 -8.71 -3.00 11.11
C PHE A 69 -8.78 -3.51 9.67
N GLU A 70 -9.13 -4.78 9.46
CA GLU A 70 -9.26 -5.33 8.11
C GLU A 70 -10.38 -4.67 7.32
N GLU A 71 -11.48 -4.31 7.96
CA GLU A 71 -12.54 -3.51 7.33
C GLU A 71 -12.04 -2.11 6.95
N ALA A 72 -11.19 -1.51 7.78
CA ALA A 72 -10.60 -0.21 7.51
C ALA A 72 -9.66 -0.24 6.30
N VAL A 73 -8.95 -1.35 6.08
CA VAL A 73 -8.09 -1.52 4.90
C VAL A 73 -8.88 -1.36 3.62
N ASP A 74 -10.08 -1.93 3.56
CA ASP A 74 -10.98 -1.79 2.42
C ASP A 74 -11.61 -0.39 2.38
N PHE A 75 -12.19 0.05 3.48
CA PHE A 75 -12.96 1.29 3.56
C PHE A 75 -12.12 2.53 3.21
N PHE A 76 -10.88 2.59 3.69
CA PHE A 76 -9.98 3.73 3.43
C PHE A 76 -9.12 3.54 2.18
N ASP A 77 -9.37 2.50 1.38
CA ASP A 77 -8.61 2.21 0.16
C ASP A 77 -7.11 2.01 0.39
N TRP A 78 -6.74 1.51 1.57
CA TRP A 78 -5.33 1.16 1.84
C TRP A 78 -4.89 -0.02 0.96
N ASP A 79 -5.79 -0.94 0.65
CA ASP A 79 -5.56 -2.02 -0.31
C ASP A 79 -5.20 -1.49 -1.70
N ARG A 80 -5.89 -0.45 -2.16
CA ARG A 80 -5.59 0.22 -3.44
C ARG A 80 -4.16 0.78 -3.44
N SER A 81 -3.79 1.48 -2.39
CA SER A 81 -2.45 2.05 -2.27
C SER A 81 -1.37 0.97 -2.27
N ARG A 82 -1.60 -0.13 -1.52
CA ARG A 82 -0.59 -1.19 -1.42
C ARG A 82 -0.41 -1.93 -2.74
N ALA A 83 -1.49 -2.25 -3.45
CA ALA A 83 -1.41 -2.86 -4.78
C ALA A 83 -0.66 -1.96 -5.77
N TRP A 84 -0.95 -0.66 -5.75
CA TRP A 84 -0.24 0.34 -6.56
C TRP A 84 1.26 0.33 -6.30
N TYR A 85 1.65 0.39 -5.02
CA TYR A 85 3.05 0.37 -4.61
C TYR A 85 3.75 -0.93 -5.01
N MET A 86 3.09 -2.07 -4.77
CA MET A 86 3.64 -3.38 -5.11
C MET A 86 3.91 -3.51 -6.61
N ASP A 87 3.01 -2.99 -7.44
CA ASP A 87 3.16 -3.09 -8.90
C ASP A 87 4.22 -2.13 -9.43
N ILE A 88 4.38 -0.95 -8.85
CA ILE A 88 5.48 -0.05 -9.20
C ILE A 88 6.83 -0.69 -8.86
N ALA A 89 6.96 -1.26 -7.67
CA ALA A 89 8.20 -1.88 -7.21
C ALA A 89 8.42 -3.29 -7.74
N LYS A 90 7.39 -3.90 -8.34
CA LYS A 90 7.38 -5.31 -8.77
C LYS A 90 7.67 -6.26 -7.61
N SER A 91 7.20 -5.91 -6.42
CA SER A 91 7.35 -6.72 -5.22
C SER A 91 6.23 -7.74 -5.10
N ASN A 92 6.52 -8.86 -4.44
CA ASN A 92 5.56 -9.97 -4.28
C ASN A 92 4.82 -9.92 -2.95
N ARG A 93 5.22 -9.06 -2.03
CA ARG A 93 4.60 -8.93 -0.71
C ARG A 93 4.69 -7.51 -0.20
N ASP A 94 3.80 -7.22 0.74
CA ASP A 94 3.71 -5.92 1.37
C ASP A 94 3.14 -6.08 2.77
N PHE A 95 3.28 -5.06 3.59
CA PHE A 95 2.79 -5.09 4.96
C PHE A 95 2.12 -3.78 5.31
N ILE A 96 1.01 -3.88 6.02
CA ILE A 96 0.39 -2.74 6.69
C ILE A 96 0.50 -2.96 8.19
N TYR A 97 1.12 -2.03 8.89
CA TYR A 97 1.11 -1.98 10.34
C TYR A 97 0.27 -0.80 10.78
N ALA A 98 -0.65 -1.03 11.67
CA ALA A 98 -1.48 0.01 12.22
C ALA A 98 -1.47 -0.02 13.74
N ILE A 99 -1.46 1.16 14.34
CA ILE A 99 -1.49 1.33 15.79
C ILE A 99 -2.81 1.98 16.16
N SER A 100 -3.56 1.33 17.04
CA SER A 100 -4.86 1.83 17.46
C SER A 100 -4.71 3.06 18.35
N LYS A 101 -5.44 4.11 18.01
CA LYS A 101 -5.57 5.29 18.87
C LYS A 101 -6.46 5.04 20.08
N LYS A 102 -7.24 3.95 20.08
CA LYS A 102 -8.15 3.61 21.19
C LYS A 102 -7.45 2.82 22.29
N ASN A 103 -6.63 1.82 21.93
CA ASN A 103 -6.08 0.88 22.90
C ASN A 103 -4.59 0.58 22.71
N CYS A 104 -3.91 1.31 21.81
CA CYS A 104 -2.49 1.14 21.48
C CYS A 104 -2.11 -0.25 20.95
N LYS A 105 -3.09 -1.09 20.59
CA LYS A 105 -2.79 -2.39 19.99
C LYS A 105 -2.22 -2.21 18.60
N ILE A 106 -1.34 -3.14 18.22
CA ILE A 106 -0.75 -3.18 16.88
C ILE A 106 -1.52 -4.20 16.06
N PHE A 107 -2.00 -3.75 14.91
CA PHE A 107 -2.64 -4.61 13.92
C PHE A 107 -1.75 -4.74 12.70
N LYS A 108 -1.76 -5.92 12.10
CA LYS A 108 -0.89 -6.25 10.96
C LYS A 108 -1.73 -6.87 9.86
N LYS A 109 -1.40 -6.53 8.61
CA LYS A 109 -1.94 -7.22 7.44
C LYS A 109 -0.78 -7.48 6.49
N PHE A 110 -0.53 -8.75 6.23
CA PHE A 110 0.44 -9.19 5.24
C PHE A 110 -0.28 -9.39 3.92
N ILE A 111 0.25 -8.84 2.86
CA ILE A 111 -0.33 -8.89 1.53
C ILE A 111 0.64 -9.61 0.61
N THR A 112 0.13 -10.59 -0.10
CA THR A 112 0.90 -11.35 -1.10
C THR A 112 0.30 -11.08 -2.47
N ARG A 113 1.15 -10.95 -3.49
CA ARG A 113 0.69 -10.77 -4.86
C ARG A 113 -0.29 -11.88 -5.25
N GLY A 114 -1.47 -11.50 -5.72
CA GLY A 114 -2.52 -12.41 -6.12
C GLY A 114 -3.50 -12.80 -5.02
N ASP A 115 -3.31 -12.36 -3.77
CA ASP A 115 -4.29 -12.62 -2.73
C ASP A 115 -5.52 -11.71 -2.86
N GLU A 116 -6.53 -11.93 -2.00
CA GLU A 116 -7.79 -11.19 -2.06
C GLU A 116 -7.59 -9.68 -1.89
N VAL A 117 -6.76 -9.27 -0.94
CA VAL A 117 -6.51 -7.84 -0.64
C VAL A 117 -5.79 -7.18 -1.81
N TYR A 118 -4.77 -7.85 -2.36
CA TYR A 118 -4.06 -7.34 -3.54
C TYR A 118 -4.99 -7.23 -4.74
N ASN A 119 -5.77 -8.26 -5.04
CA ASN A 119 -6.66 -8.26 -6.21
C ASN A 119 -7.73 -7.17 -6.09
N ARG A 120 -8.30 -7.01 -4.90
CA ARG A 120 -9.27 -5.94 -4.63
C ARG A 120 -8.64 -4.55 -4.80
N GLY A 121 -7.44 -4.38 -4.28
CA GLY A 121 -6.69 -3.12 -4.42
C GLY A 121 -6.35 -2.83 -5.87
N ARG A 122 -5.98 -3.85 -6.63
CA ARG A 122 -5.66 -3.72 -8.04
C ARG A 122 -6.87 -3.29 -8.87
N GLU A 123 -8.03 -3.88 -8.63
CA GLU A 123 -9.27 -3.45 -9.29
C GLU A 123 -9.55 -1.98 -9.04
N LYS A 124 -9.40 -1.55 -7.79
CA LYS A 124 -9.61 -0.15 -7.40
C LYS A 124 -8.66 0.80 -8.11
N TYR A 125 -7.36 0.46 -8.18
CA TYR A 125 -6.42 1.37 -8.81
C TYR A 125 -6.54 1.38 -10.33
N GLU A 126 -6.88 0.26 -10.95
CA GLU A 126 -7.07 0.22 -12.40
C GLU A 126 -8.23 1.13 -12.82
N GLU A 127 -9.33 1.10 -12.09
CA GLU A 127 -10.46 2.00 -12.33
C GLU A 127 -10.07 3.46 -12.15
N LEU A 128 -9.40 3.77 -11.05
CA LEU A 128 -8.97 5.14 -10.77
C LEU A 128 -7.96 5.64 -11.81
N ALA A 129 -7.00 4.80 -12.17
CA ALA A 129 -6.00 5.14 -13.19
C ALA A 129 -6.65 5.42 -14.55
N PHE A 130 -7.66 4.65 -14.92
CA PHE A 130 -8.41 4.88 -16.16
C PHE A 130 -9.12 6.22 -16.14
N HIS A 131 -9.77 6.58 -15.03
CA HIS A 131 -10.43 7.87 -14.89
C HIS A 131 -9.44 9.03 -14.99
N VAL A 132 -8.27 8.89 -14.36
CA VAL A 132 -7.19 9.88 -14.46
C VAL A 132 -6.71 10.00 -15.89
N TRP A 133 -6.49 8.89 -16.57
CA TRP A 133 -6.04 8.88 -17.97
C TRP A 133 -7.04 9.59 -18.87
N CYS A 134 -8.34 9.37 -18.67
CA CYS A 134 -9.39 10.04 -19.45
C CYS A 134 -9.40 11.57 -19.26
N LEU A 135 -8.97 12.05 -18.09
CA LEU A 135 -8.94 13.48 -17.78
C LEU A 135 -7.64 14.17 -18.22
N MET A 136 -6.61 13.39 -18.57
CA MET A 136 -5.35 13.96 -19.02
C MET A 136 -5.45 14.45 -20.46
N PRO A 137 -4.81 15.61 -20.79
CA PRO A 137 -4.73 16.04 -22.18
C PRO A 137 -3.99 15.01 -23.03
N GLN A 138 -4.62 14.56 -24.12
CA GLN A 138 -3.96 13.64 -25.03
C GLN A 138 -3.03 14.43 -25.96
N ALA A 139 -1.82 13.89 -26.15
CA ALA A 139 -0.91 14.47 -27.14
C ALA A 139 -1.50 14.31 -28.54
N SER A 140 -1.63 15.41 -29.22
CA SER A 140 -2.12 15.43 -30.61
C SER A 140 -1.00 15.14 -31.60
#